data_e837a1e3d4bb032ebd991865b59189ca
#
_entry.id   e837a1e3d4bb032ebd991865b59189ca
#
_cell.length_a   1.000
_cell.length_b   1.000
_cell.length_c   1.000
_cell.angle_alpha   90.00
_cell.angle_beta   90.00
_cell.angle_gamma   90.00
#
_symmetry.space_group_name_H-M   'P 1'
#
loop_
_entity.id
_entity.type
_entity.pdbx_description
1 polymer ?
#
loop_
_entity_poly.entity_id
_entity_poly.type
_entity_poly.pdbx_seq_one_letter_code
_entity_poly.pdbx_strand_id
1 'polypeptide(L)'
;DKQFHREYLAKDITNYGGGNNRGPQLWEGKAISWHSQMQFAGRITKTRVPDHGWYRITIHDLDAINPGSDGYLWGTLQTGSGYSNEPLLYPLGIVEATQQSKTKILEGWMQKDHMLVFKPNEANLKNLPSKGGSFSFEGRNFEKMGFAGFRFEKITIERIYPVGDRKKVRSHLFADFDLEELKA
;
A
#
# COMPACT_ATOMS: atom_id res chain seq x y z
N ASP A 1 11.44 22.76 -9.01
CA ASP A 1 10.78 21.78 -8.12
C ASP A 1 11.30 20.40 -8.47
N LYS A 2 12.02 19.77 -7.52
CA LYS A 2 12.44 18.38 -7.72
C LYS A 2 11.18 17.52 -7.64
N GLN A 3 10.85 16.85 -8.73
CA GLN A 3 9.78 15.87 -8.78
C GLN A 3 10.03 14.82 -7.71
N PHE A 4 9.07 14.58 -6.82
CA PHE A 4 9.21 13.53 -5.81
C PHE A 4 9.24 12.17 -6.51
N HIS A 5 10.34 11.47 -6.32
CA HIS A 5 10.52 10.08 -6.75
C HIS A 5 11.27 9.36 -5.65
N ARG A 6 10.71 8.29 -5.13
CA ARG A 6 11.34 7.52 -4.07
C ARG A 6 11.12 6.02 -4.25
N GLU A 7 12.17 5.28 -4.09
CA GLU A 7 12.18 3.83 -4.07
C GLU A 7 12.32 3.34 -2.62
N TYR A 8 11.53 2.33 -2.28
CA TYR A 8 11.51 1.69 -0.98
C TYR A 8 11.77 0.20 -1.17
N LEU A 9 12.97 -0.24 -0.84
CA LEU A 9 13.34 -1.66 -0.88
C LEU A 9 12.67 -2.42 0.28
N ALA A 10 12.47 -3.71 0.11
CA ALA A 10 11.90 -4.58 1.14
C ALA A 10 12.54 -4.38 2.52
N LYS A 11 13.87 -4.38 2.59
CA LYS A 11 14.63 -4.15 3.84
C LYS A 11 14.38 -2.80 4.51
N ASP A 12 13.96 -1.79 3.72
CA ASP A 12 13.76 -0.43 4.22
C ASP A 12 12.38 -0.22 4.83
N ILE A 13 11.40 -1.03 4.44
CA ILE A 13 9.99 -0.89 4.82
C ILE A 13 9.49 -2.01 5.73
N THR A 14 10.32 -3.01 5.98
CA THR A 14 9.99 -4.15 6.85
C THR A 14 10.57 -3.97 8.25
N ASN A 15 9.99 -4.66 9.23
CA ASN A 15 10.45 -4.72 10.63
C ASN A 15 10.63 -3.35 11.29
N TYR A 16 9.77 -2.41 10.98
CA TYR A 16 9.91 -1.06 11.43
C TYR A 16 9.44 -0.87 12.87
N GLY A 17 10.42 -0.80 13.70
CA GLY A 17 10.62 -0.10 14.94
C GLY A 17 9.54 -0.11 16.00
N GLY A 18 9.88 -0.71 17.13
CA GLY A 18 9.24 -0.55 18.42
C GLY A 18 8.04 -1.45 18.63
N GLY A 19 8.21 -2.50 19.40
CA GLY A 19 7.24 -3.24 20.18
C GLY A 19 5.94 -3.80 19.56
N ASN A 20 5.51 -3.24 18.48
CA ASN A 20 4.31 -3.61 17.75
C ASN A 20 4.68 -3.77 16.27
N ASN A 21 4.94 -4.98 15.83
CA ASN A 21 5.23 -5.33 14.43
C ASN A 21 4.00 -5.07 13.53
N ARG A 22 3.78 -3.80 13.23
CA ARG A 22 2.62 -3.29 12.50
C ARG A 22 3.02 -2.89 11.09
N GLY A 23 3.10 -3.83 10.18
CA GLY A 23 3.43 -3.55 8.79
C GLY A 23 4.04 -4.76 8.11
N PRO A 24 4.56 -4.59 6.90
CA PRO A 24 5.19 -5.67 6.18
C PRO A 24 6.37 -6.26 6.94
N GLN A 25 6.57 -7.55 6.77
CA GLN A 25 7.71 -8.29 7.28
C GLN A 25 8.70 -8.60 6.16
N LEU A 26 9.94 -8.87 6.55
CA LEU A 26 10.90 -9.47 5.63
C LEU A 26 10.67 -10.98 5.59
N TRP A 27 10.41 -11.51 4.40
CA TRP A 27 10.14 -12.91 4.15
C TRP A 27 10.85 -13.36 2.88
N GLU A 28 11.84 -14.25 3.01
CA GLU A 28 12.64 -14.73 1.89
C GLU A 28 13.22 -13.60 1.01
N GLY A 29 13.71 -12.54 1.65
CA GLY A 29 14.32 -11.39 0.98
C GLY A 29 13.35 -10.36 0.41
N LYS A 30 12.04 -10.61 0.44
CA LYS A 30 11.00 -9.68 0.00
C LYS A 30 10.20 -9.14 1.20
N ALA A 31 9.50 -8.03 0.99
CA ALA A 31 8.51 -7.56 1.94
C ALA A 31 7.20 -8.34 1.77
N ILE A 32 6.57 -8.73 2.87
CA ILE A 32 5.25 -9.35 2.84
C ILE A 32 4.27 -8.63 3.75
N SER A 33 3.11 -8.30 3.22
CA SER A 33 1.95 -7.80 3.96
C SER A 33 0.96 -8.94 4.17
N TRP A 34 0.91 -9.46 5.39
CA TRP A 34 0.00 -10.56 5.73
C TRP A 34 -1.44 -10.08 5.82
N HIS A 35 -2.35 -10.85 5.23
CA HIS A 35 -3.78 -10.63 5.37
C HIS A 35 -4.25 -11.08 6.75
N SER A 36 -4.73 -10.13 7.53
CA SER A 36 -5.26 -10.41 8.86
C SER A 36 -6.43 -9.49 9.17
N GLN A 37 -7.20 -9.83 10.19
CA GLN A 37 -8.26 -8.95 10.70
C GLN A 37 -7.72 -7.65 11.31
N MET A 38 -6.42 -7.59 11.59
CA MET A 38 -5.79 -6.42 12.19
C MET A 38 -5.49 -5.37 11.11
N GLN A 39 -6.21 -4.26 11.13
CA GLN A 39 -6.10 -3.19 10.13
C GLN A 39 -4.69 -2.62 9.96
N PHE A 40 -3.89 -2.65 11.00
CA PHE A 40 -2.54 -2.09 10.96
C PHE A 40 -1.49 -3.02 10.33
N ALA A 41 -1.80 -4.28 10.09
CA ALA A 41 -0.85 -5.23 9.51
C ALA A 41 -0.41 -4.88 8.08
N GLY A 42 -1.21 -4.09 7.38
CA GLY A 42 -0.91 -3.64 6.01
C GLY A 42 -0.28 -2.24 5.92
N ARG A 43 0.03 -1.58 7.05
CA ARG A 43 0.59 -0.21 7.03
C ARG A 43 2.05 -0.20 6.64
N ILE A 44 2.41 0.62 5.66
CA ILE A 44 3.78 0.81 5.21
C ILE A 44 4.23 2.21 5.61
N THR A 45 4.57 2.40 6.89
CA THR A 45 4.76 3.71 7.51
C THR A 45 5.84 4.58 6.88
N LYS A 46 6.84 4.01 6.24
CA LYS A 46 7.89 4.76 5.54
C LYS A 46 7.46 5.38 4.21
N THR A 47 6.33 4.96 3.66
CA THR A 47 5.85 5.46 2.36
C THR A 47 5.11 6.79 2.44
N ARG A 48 5.40 7.60 3.46
CA ARG A 48 4.80 8.93 3.61
C ARG A 48 5.22 9.86 2.51
N VAL A 49 4.25 10.55 1.93
CA VAL A 49 4.50 11.56 0.91
C VAL A 49 4.66 12.94 1.55
N PRO A 50 5.59 13.78 1.03
CA PRO A 50 5.89 15.08 1.63
C PRO A 50 4.85 16.17 1.38
N ASP A 51 4.04 16.01 0.33
CA ASP A 51 3.06 16.99 -0.12
C ASP A 51 1.81 16.34 -0.68
N HIS A 52 0.72 17.13 -0.77
CA HIS A 52 -0.46 16.72 -1.54
C HIS A 52 -0.11 16.57 -3.02
N GLY A 53 -0.70 15.59 -3.68
CA GLY A 53 -0.50 15.43 -5.11
C GLY A 53 -1.08 14.16 -5.67
N TRP A 54 -0.96 14.04 -6.97
CA TRP A 54 -1.26 12.81 -7.69
C TRP A 54 0.00 11.99 -7.81
N TYR A 55 -0.06 10.75 -7.36
CA TYR A 55 1.09 9.86 -7.29
C TYR A 55 0.86 8.59 -8.09
N ARG A 56 1.93 8.12 -8.74
CA ARG A 56 2.03 6.77 -9.28
C ARG A 56 2.76 5.89 -8.27
N ILE A 57 2.15 4.77 -7.96
CA ILE A 57 2.68 3.75 -7.07
C ILE A 57 2.95 2.50 -7.90
N THR A 58 4.20 2.09 -7.98
CA THR A 58 4.61 0.87 -8.66
C THR A 58 5.06 -0.16 -7.61
N ILE A 59 4.37 -1.28 -7.55
CA ILE A 59 4.71 -2.42 -6.70
C ILE A 59 5.43 -3.43 -7.60
N HIS A 60 6.71 -3.64 -7.33
CA HIS A 60 7.55 -4.48 -8.16
C HIS A 60 7.60 -5.90 -7.62
N ASP A 61 7.58 -6.85 -8.55
CA ASP A 61 7.73 -8.28 -8.27
C ASP A 61 6.70 -8.76 -7.21
N LEU A 62 5.45 -8.33 -7.40
CA LEU A 62 4.32 -8.66 -6.55
C LEU A 62 3.85 -10.08 -6.82
N ASP A 63 3.82 -10.91 -5.80
CA ASP A 63 3.22 -12.24 -5.80
C ASP A 63 2.37 -12.50 -4.55
N ALA A 64 1.69 -13.63 -4.52
CA ALA A 64 0.84 -14.05 -3.41
C ALA A 64 1.39 -15.31 -2.73
N ILE A 65 1.40 -15.28 -1.41
CA ILE A 65 1.56 -16.46 -0.56
C ILE A 65 0.16 -16.93 -0.14
N ASN A 66 -0.10 -18.23 -0.22
CA ASN A 66 -1.36 -18.85 0.14
C ASN A 66 -2.59 -18.12 -0.47
N PRO A 67 -2.64 -17.93 -1.80
CA PRO A 67 -3.81 -17.32 -2.43
C PRO A 67 -5.07 -18.16 -2.21
N GLY A 68 -6.23 -17.62 -2.55
CA GLY A 68 -7.50 -18.33 -2.49
C GLY A 68 -7.54 -19.58 -3.39
N SER A 69 -8.61 -20.36 -3.32
CA SER A 69 -8.80 -21.58 -4.11
C SER A 69 -8.87 -21.33 -5.63
N ASP A 70 -9.16 -20.09 -6.04
CA ASP A 70 -9.14 -19.62 -7.41
C ASP A 70 -7.73 -19.24 -7.91
N GLY A 71 -6.72 -19.34 -7.02
CA GLY A 71 -5.33 -18.98 -7.31
C GLY A 71 -5.01 -17.48 -7.19
N TYR A 72 -5.97 -16.67 -6.73
CA TYR A 72 -5.84 -15.24 -6.56
C TYR A 72 -5.87 -14.82 -5.10
N LEU A 73 -5.12 -13.77 -4.80
CA LEU A 73 -5.22 -13.01 -3.57
C LEU A 73 -5.69 -11.60 -3.90
N TRP A 74 -6.77 -11.17 -3.26
CA TRP A 74 -7.41 -9.89 -3.50
C TRP A 74 -7.22 -8.94 -2.33
N GLY A 75 -6.93 -7.70 -2.64
CA GLY A 75 -6.83 -6.63 -1.67
C GLY A 75 -7.04 -5.27 -2.31
N THR A 76 -7.00 -4.25 -1.47
CA THR A 76 -7.08 -2.86 -1.88
C THR A 76 -5.85 -2.13 -1.38
N LEU A 77 -5.15 -1.42 -2.24
CA LEU A 77 -4.17 -0.43 -1.81
C LEU A 77 -4.91 0.85 -1.47
N GLN A 78 -4.66 1.35 -0.28
CA GLN A 78 -5.26 2.56 0.26
C GLN A 78 -4.18 3.53 0.74
N THR A 79 -4.57 4.77 0.99
CA THR A 79 -3.70 5.79 1.55
C THR A 79 -4.38 6.49 2.72
N GLY A 80 -3.60 6.89 3.73
CA GLY A 80 -4.12 7.59 4.89
C GLY A 80 -3.05 7.94 5.92
N SER A 81 -3.43 8.64 7.00
CA SER A 81 -2.51 9.04 8.05
C SER A 81 -2.00 7.86 8.90
N GLY A 82 -2.84 6.85 9.09
CA GLY A 82 -2.51 5.58 9.75
C GLY A 82 -2.19 5.65 11.24
N TYR A 83 -2.37 6.80 11.90
CA TYR A 83 -2.03 6.94 13.32
C TYR A 83 -3.14 6.54 14.28
N SER A 84 -4.40 6.57 13.85
CA SER A 84 -5.52 6.20 14.71
C SER A 84 -5.84 4.71 14.63
N ASN A 85 -6.63 4.21 15.57
CA ASN A 85 -7.16 2.85 15.53
C ASN A 85 -8.18 2.68 14.39
N GLU A 86 -8.84 3.78 14.01
CA GLU A 86 -9.79 3.86 12.90
C GLU A 86 -9.34 4.96 11.92
N PRO A 87 -8.25 4.74 11.18
CA PRO A 87 -7.76 5.75 10.25
C PRO A 87 -8.74 5.93 9.11
N LEU A 88 -8.96 7.18 8.72
CA LEU A 88 -9.61 7.47 7.46
C LEU A 88 -8.70 7.04 6.32
N LEU A 89 -9.12 6.04 5.55
CA LEU A 89 -8.37 5.47 4.44
C LEU A 89 -9.11 5.74 3.14
N TYR A 90 -8.34 6.16 2.14
CA TYR A 90 -8.83 6.44 0.80
C TYR A 90 -8.32 5.37 -0.17
N PRO A 91 -9.18 4.75 -0.99
CA PRO A 91 -8.77 3.73 -1.94
C PRO A 91 -7.91 4.34 -3.05
N LEU A 92 -6.82 3.69 -3.39
CA LEU A 92 -6.00 3.95 -4.58
C LEU A 92 -6.33 2.96 -5.70
N GLY A 93 -6.75 1.75 -5.34
CA GLY A 93 -7.19 0.75 -6.30
C GLY A 93 -7.13 -0.68 -5.79
N ILE A 94 -7.63 -1.58 -6.61
CA ILE A 94 -7.63 -3.02 -6.34
C ILE A 94 -6.26 -3.60 -6.69
N VAL A 95 -5.76 -4.41 -5.78
CA VAL A 95 -4.55 -5.21 -5.97
C VAL A 95 -4.95 -6.68 -6.02
N GLU A 96 -4.56 -7.32 -7.09
CA GLU A 96 -4.66 -8.78 -7.24
C GLU A 96 -3.26 -9.34 -7.41
N ALA A 97 -2.99 -10.48 -6.84
CA ALA A 97 -1.76 -11.21 -7.02
C ALA A 97 -2.02 -12.71 -7.14
N THR A 98 -1.16 -13.37 -7.87
CA THR A 98 -1.08 -14.83 -7.97
C THR A 98 0.28 -15.28 -7.46
N GLN A 99 0.58 -16.57 -7.51
CA GLN A 99 1.93 -17.07 -7.20
C GLN A 99 2.99 -16.63 -8.23
N GLN A 100 2.56 -16.13 -9.40
CA GLN A 100 3.48 -15.55 -10.39
C GLN A 100 3.70 -14.08 -10.09
N SER A 101 4.96 -13.69 -9.96
CA SER A 101 5.36 -12.30 -9.79
C SER A 101 4.99 -11.43 -10.98
N LYS A 102 4.39 -10.27 -10.69
CA LYS A 102 4.06 -9.22 -11.67
C LYS A 102 4.30 -7.84 -11.09
N THR A 103 4.51 -6.85 -11.95
CA THR A 103 4.50 -5.46 -11.54
C THR A 103 3.08 -4.93 -11.57
N LYS A 104 2.65 -4.29 -10.48
CA LYS A 104 1.36 -3.60 -10.37
C LYS A 104 1.58 -2.10 -10.30
N ILE A 105 0.86 -1.35 -11.13
CA ILE A 105 0.89 0.12 -11.15
C ILE A 105 -0.49 0.64 -10.76
N LEU A 106 -0.52 1.58 -9.84
CA LEU A 106 -1.71 2.30 -9.41
C LEU A 106 -1.42 3.79 -9.40
N GLU A 107 -2.43 4.59 -9.65
CA GLU A 107 -2.33 6.05 -9.58
C GLU A 107 -3.47 6.61 -8.73
N GLY A 108 -3.18 7.62 -7.93
CA GLY A 108 -4.19 8.23 -7.10
C GLY A 108 -3.71 9.45 -6.32
N TRP A 109 -4.67 10.15 -5.75
CA TRP A 109 -4.41 11.30 -4.91
C TRP A 109 -3.96 10.87 -3.53
N MET A 110 -2.84 11.44 -3.07
CA MET A 110 -2.37 11.29 -1.69
C MET A 110 -2.24 12.67 -1.04
N GLN A 111 -2.66 12.77 0.20
CA GLN A 111 -2.44 13.97 1.00
C GLN A 111 -1.05 13.93 1.65
N LYS A 112 -0.55 15.09 2.03
CA LYS A 112 0.70 15.21 2.81
C LYS A 112 0.66 14.29 4.03
N ASP A 113 1.78 13.64 4.30
CA ASP A 113 1.99 12.71 5.41
C ASP A 113 1.14 11.40 5.34
N HIS A 114 0.36 11.22 4.29
CA HIS A 114 -0.29 9.94 4.04
C HIS A 114 0.73 8.88 3.63
N MET A 115 0.47 7.65 4.06
CA MET A 115 1.23 6.46 3.73
C MET A 115 0.36 5.43 3.03
N LEU A 116 0.98 4.42 2.47
CA LEU A 116 0.30 3.29 1.85
C LEU A 116 -0.16 2.28 2.90
N VAL A 117 -1.31 1.67 2.64
CA VAL A 117 -1.90 0.61 3.46
C VAL A 117 -2.49 -0.46 2.56
N PHE A 118 -2.08 -1.72 2.72
CA PHE A 118 -2.78 -2.85 2.13
C PHE A 118 -4.00 -3.23 2.97
N LYS A 119 -5.16 -3.36 2.31
CA LYS A 119 -6.38 -3.90 2.92
C LYS A 119 -6.73 -5.23 2.25
N PRO A 120 -6.89 -6.31 3.02
CA PRO A 120 -7.37 -7.57 2.47
C PRO A 120 -8.86 -7.47 2.10
N ASN A 121 -9.26 -8.21 1.05
CA ASN A 121 -10.65 -8.35 0.63
C ASN A 121 -11.15 -9.79 0.82
N GLU A 122 -10.57 -10.51 1.75
CA GLU A 122 -10.88 -11.91 2.06
C GLU A 122 -11.92 -12.03 3.18
N ALA A 123 -12.86 -12.96 3.02
CA ALA A 123 -13.89 -13.21 4.04
C ALA A 123 -13.37 -13.99 5.26
N ASN A 124 -12.32 -14.82 5.08
CA ASN A 124 -11.80 -15.73 6.10
C ASN A 124 -10.44 -15.26 6.66
N LEU A 125 -10.37 -14.02 7.08
CA LEU A 125 -9.15 -13.46 7.65
C LEU A 125 -8.82 -14.10 8.99
N LYS A 126 -7.54 -14.43 9.17
CA LYS A 126 -7.03 -14.94 10.44
C LYS A 126 -6.60 -13.80 11.36
N ASN A 127 -6.84 -13.97 12.65
CA ASN A 127 -6.26 -13.10 13.65
C ASN A 127 -4.75 -13.36 13.77
N LEU A 128 -3.97 -12.28 13.81
CA LEU A 128 -2.55 -12.40 14.13
C LEU A 128 -2.39 -12.98 15.54
N PRO A 129 -1.52 -13.98 15.71
CA PRO A 129 -1.28 -14.56 17.01
C PRO A 129 -0.71 -13.53 17.97
N SER A 130 -1.21 -13.48 19.19
CA SER A 130 -0.67 -12.64 20.27
C SER A 130 0.13 -13.46 21.25
N LYS A 131 1.17 -12.87 21.83
CA LYS A 131 1.92 -13.41 22.96
C LYS A 131 2.08 -12.29 23.99
N GLY A 132 1.52 -12.49 25.19
CA GLY A 132 1.60 -11.47 26.24
C GLY A 132 0.95 -10.12 25.89
N GLY A 133 -0.14 -10.13 25.11
CA GLY A 133 -0.82 -8.91 24.66
C GLY A 133 -0.17 -8.17 23.49
N SER A 134 0.96 -8.65 22.99
CA SER A 134 1.64 -8.12 21.82
C SER A 134 1.54 -9.09 20.65
N PHE A 135 1.27 -8.55 19.44
CA PHE A 135 1.34 -9.34 18.23
C PHE A 135 2.81 -9.57 17.88
N SER A 136 3.24 -10.82 17.87
CA SER A 136 4.63 -11.17 17.58
C SER A 136 4.68 -12.11 16.40
N PHE A 137 5.54 -11.77 15.46
CA PHE A 137 5.88 -12.61 14.33
C PHE A 137 7.08 -13.52 14.63
N GLU A 138 7.74 -13.28 15.76
CA GLU A 138 8.97 -13.94 16.13
C GLU A 138 8.78 -15.45 16.32
N GLY A 139 9.62 -16.24 15.67
CA GLY A 139 9.61 -17.71 15.76
C GLY A 139 8.42 -18.39 15.11
N ARG A 140 7.60 -17.69 14.32
CA ARG A 140 6.39 -18.23 13.69
C ARG A 140 6.51 -18.23 12.17
N ASN A 141 6.05 -19.30 11.55
CA ASN A 141 5.96 -19.41 10.10
C ASN A 141 4.51 -19.22 9.67
N PHE A 142 4.16 -17.98 9.27
CA PHE A 142 2.81 -17.60 8.88
C PHE A 142 2.33 -18.30 7.60
N GLU A 143 3.23 -18.58 6.67
CA GLU A 143 2.93 -19.34 5.47
C GLU A 143 2.46 -20.75 5.81
N LYS A 144 3.21 -21.47 6.67
CA LYS A 144 2.81 -22.80 7.16
C LYS A 144 1.55 -22.77 8.03
N MET A 145 1.26 -21.65 8.68
CA MET A 145 0.01 -21.44 9.41
C MET A 145 -1.17 -21.10 8.49
N GLY A 146 -0.93 -21.02 7.18
CA GLY A 146 -1.93 -20.74 6.15
C GLY A 146 -2.40 -19.29 6.12
N PHE A 147 -1.56 -18.34 6.55
CA PHE A 147 -1.85 -16.92 6.31
C PHE A 147 -1.58 -16.59 4.85
N ALA A 148 -2.52 -15.86 4.25
CA ALA A 148 -2.32 -15.28 2.94
C ALA A 148 -1.55 -13.95 3.05
N GLY A 149 -0.80 -13.57 2.02
CA GLY A 149 -0.09 -12.31 2.02
C GLY A 149 0.38 -11.86 0.65
N PHE A 150 0.42 -10.55 0.45
CA PHE A 150 1.08 -9.91 -0.68
C PHE A 150 2.57 -9.81 -0.41
N ARG A 151 3.37 -10.43 -1.27
CA ARG A 151 4.82 -10.39 -1.20
C ARG A 151 5.37 -9.58 -2.37
N PHE A 152 6.34 -8.69 -2.13
CA PHE A 152 6.87 -7.79 -3.16
C PHE A 152 8.32 -7.40 -2.86
N GLU A 153 9.09 -7.10 -3.93
CA GLU A 153 10.51 -6.74 -3.80
C GLU A 153 10.69 -5.30 -3.31
N LYS A 154 9.96 -4.36 -3.92
CA LYS A 154 10.04 -2.93 -3.62
C LYS A 154 8.81 -2.17 -4.06
N ILE A 155 8.68 -0.96 -3.54
CA ILE A 155 7.67 0.01 -3.97
C ILE A 155 8.39 1.28 -4.46
N THR A 156 7.98 1.77 -5.64
CA THR A 156 8.35 3.10 -6.13
C THR A 156 7.16 4.03 -6.01
N ILE A 157 7.35 5.22 -5.46
CA ILE A 157 6.34 6.27 -5.40
C ILE A 157 6.87 7.49 -6.14
N GLU A 158 6.12 7.91 -7.14
CA GLU A 158 6.46 9.01 -8.01
C GLU A 158 5.31 10.01 -8.05
N ARG A 159 5.62 11.28 -7.80
CA ARG A 159 4.63 12.35 -7.95
C ARG A 159 4.52 12.73 -9.42
N ILE A 160 3.36 12.46 -10.02
CA ILE A 160 3.14 12.67 -11.45
C ILE A 160 2.58 14.06 -11.78
N TYR A 161 1.87 14.67 -10.81
CA TYR A 161 1.40 16.04 -10.95
C TYR A 161 1.75 16.85 -9.71
N PRO A 162 2.56 17.90 -9.84
CA PRO A 162 2.90 18.79 -8.73
C PRO A 162 1.68 19.61 -8.29
N VAL A 163 1.62 19.92 -6.98
CA VAL A 163 0.70 20.93 -6.45
C VAL A 163 1.05 22.25 -7.13
N GLY A 164 0.11 22.85 -7.82
CA GLY A 164 0.29 24.13 -8.53
C GLY A 164 0.17 24.08 -10.03
N ASP A 165 0.31 22.92 -10.66
CA ASP A 165 -0.02 22.83 -12.09
C ASP A 165 -1.52 22.60 -12.30
N ARG A 166 -2.30 23.61 -11.86
CA ARG A 166 -3.77 23.60 -12.03
C ARG A 166 -4.17 23.47 -13.50
N LYS A 167 -3.35 23.97 -14.44
CA LYS A 167 -3.63 23.86 -15.87
C LYS A 167 -3.57 22.41 -16.35
N LYS A 168 -2.54 21.65 -15.93
CA LYS A 168 -2.44 20.22 -16.29
C LYS A 168 -3.51 19.38 -15.64
N VAL A 169 -3.84 19.63 -14.38
CA VAL A 169 -4.94 18.92 -13.69
C VAL A 169 -6.27 19.25 -14.38
N ARG A 170 -6.51 20.51 -14.73
CA ARG A 170 -7.71 20.93 -15.47
C ARG A 170 -7.79 20.28 -16.85
N SER A 171 -6.72 20.28 -17.63
CA SER A 171 -6.73 19.66 -18.96
C SER A 171 -6.97 18.14 -18.91
N HIS A 172 -6.55 17.46 -17.83
CA HIS A 172 -6.84 16.03 -17.63
C HIS A 172 -8.30 15.75 -17.22
N LEU A 173 -8.89 16.64 -16.42
CA LEU A 173 -10.26 16.47 -15.94
C LEU A 173 -11.31 16.94 -16.95
N PHE A 174 -10.99 17.96 -17.72
CA PHE A 174 -11.95 18.69 -18.57
C PHE A 174 -11.51 18.75 -20.04
N ALA A 175 -10.44 18.07 -20.42
CA ALA A 175 -9.84 18.13 -21.76
C ALA A 175 -9.61 19.60 -22.19
N ASP A 176 -10.06 19.97 -23.37
CA ASP A 176 -9.91 21.33 -23.92
C ASP A 176 -11.09 22.26 -23.55
N PHE A 177 -11.90 21.89 -22.56
CA PHE A 177 -13.01 22.73 -22.13
C PHE A 177 -12.49 24.03 -21.48
N ASP A 178 -12.74 25.14 -22.08
CA ASP A 178 -12.48 26.45 -21.50
C ASP A 178 -13.58 26.80 -20.50
N LEU A 179 -13.26 26.63 -19.21
CA LEU A 179 -14.20 26.95 -18.12
C LEU A 179 -14.41 28.46 -17.94
N GLU A 180 -13.63 29.31 -18.62
CA GLU A 180 -13.87 30.76 -18.61
C GLU A 180 -15.04 31.11 -19.52
N GLU A 181 -15.28 30.35 -20.59
CA GLU A 181 -16.44 30.51 -21.46
C GLU A 181 -17.78 30.11 -20.82
N LEU A 182 -17.72 29.29 -19.75
CA LEU A 182 -18.92 28.86 -19.02
C LEU A 182 -19.42 29.86 -17.97
N LYS A 183 -18.71 30.98 -17.78
CA LYS A 183 -19.08 32.03 -16.82
C LYS A 183 -19.76 33.24 -17.46
N ALA A 184 -20.02 33.22 -18.77
CA ALA A 184 -20.67 34.28 -19.50
C ALA A 184 -22.19 34.14 -19.54
#